data_11c4dad0c6d28fe78c0efa96f2b7ebaa
#
_entry.id   11c4dad0c6d28fe78c0efa96f2b7ebaa
#
_cell.length_a   1.000
_cell.length_b   1.000
_cell.length_c   1.000
_cell.angle_alpha   90.00
_cell.angle_beta   90.00
_cell.angle_gamma   90.00
#
_symmetry.space_group_name_H-M   'P 1'
#
loop_
_entity.id
_entity.type
_entity.pdbx_description
1 polymer ?
#
loop_
_entity_poly.entity_id
_entity_poly.type
_entity_poly.pdbx_seq_one_letter_code
_entity_poly.pdbx_strand_id
1 'polypeptide(L)'
;MTDEPKNRINMEKGRQVYEQTRARFAGNQALGKTTIRAVAKLLEDMHIEGRVGKFHLESDEPAVRGGTDLGPTPLQYFVAGAAFCLITQMARFAPLYDVPLEEVQADVRAEFNAADKFVKDGSNGAFEQVTYTLTVRSSASPEQVRLLIEHAERACHAAQSLRQPVPVSLEVQLNGQLLPLTGE
;
A
#
# COMPACT_ATOMS: atom_id res chain seq x y z
N MET A 1 14.81 16.31 -28.66
CA MET A 1 14.61 14.85 -28.84
C MET A 1 13.30 14.54 -28.11
N THR A 2 12.22 14.37 -28.83
CA THR A 2 10.94 13.92 -28.30
C THR A 2 11.13 12.42 -27.97
N ASP A 3 11.19 12.12 -26.67
CA ASP A 3 11.21 10.73 -26.19
C ASP A 3 9.91 10.09 -26.69
N GLU A 4 10.00 9.16 -27.65
CA GLU A 4 8.82 8.43 -28.10
C GLU A 4 8.18 7.71 -26.92
N PRO A 5 6.84 7.72 -26.80
CA PRO A 5 6.16 7.08 -25.69
C PRO A 5 6.48 5.58 -25.68
N LYS A 6 7.25 5.16 -24.69
CA LYS A 6 7.71 3.78 -24.54
C LYS A 6 6.88 3.04 -23.50
N ASN A 7 6.32 1.89 -23.89
CA ASN A 7 5.68 1.00 -22.94
C ASN A 7 6.67 0.61 -21.80
N ARG A 8 6.28 0.83 -20.55
CA ARG A 8 7.06 0.50 -19.34
C ARG A 8 6.93 -0.96 -18.94
N ILE A 9 5.97 -1.70 -19.55
CA ILE A 9 5.65 -3.08 -19.18
C ILE A 9 6.13 -4.03 -20.25
N ASN A 10 6.81 -5.09 -19.85
CA ASN A 10 7.07 -6.22 -20.72
C ASN A 10 5.81 -7.10 -20.79
N MET A 11 5.01 -6.91 -21.85
CA MET A 11 3.69 -7.51 -22.02
C MET A 11 3.75 -9.04 -22.11
N GLU A 12 4.73 -9.59 -22.85
CA GLU A 12 4.90 -11.03 -23.01
C GLU A 12 5.25 -11.72 -21.69
N LYS A 13 6.29 -11.21 -21.01
CA LYS A 13 6.69 -11.70 -19.69
C LYS A 13 5.55 -11.56 -18.67
N GLY A 14 4.81 -10.47 -18.71
CA GLY A 14 3.67 -10.22 -17.83
C GLY A 14 2.58 -11.26 -18.00
N ARG A 15 2.19 -11.61 -19.25
CA ARG A 15 1.23 -12.67 -19.54
C ARG A 15 1.73 -14.04 -19.04
N GLN A 16 2.97 -14.36 -19.34
CA GLN A 16 3.58 -15.62 -18.91
C GLN A 16 3.54 -15.78 -17.39
N VAL A 17 3.97 -14.75 -16.64
CA VAL A 17 3.96 -14.77 -15.17
C VAL A 17 2.54 -14.89 -14.63
N TYR A 18 1.58 -14.18 -15.23
CA TYR A 18 0.18 -14.25 -14.84
C TYR A 18 -0.38 -15.66 -15.00
N GLU A 19 -0.21 -16.28 -16.17
CA GLU A 19 -0.74 -17.63 -16.45
C GLU A 19 -0.10 -18.69 -15.56
N GLN A 20 1.20 -18.62 -15.33
CA GLN A 20 1.88 -19.50 -14.38
C GLN A 20 1.33 -19.37 -12.95
N THR A 21 1.10 -18.14 -12.51
CA THR A 21 0.56 -17.86 -11.18
C THR A 21 -0.88 -18.34 -11.06
N ARG A 22 -1.71 -18.08 -12.08
CA ARG A 22 -3.08 -18.55 -12.15
C ARG A 22 -3.17 -20.06 -12.12
N ALA A 23 -2.38 -20.77 -12.93
CA ALA A 23 -2.33 -22.23 -12.96
C ALA A 23 -1.93 -22.81 -11.60
N ARG A 24 -0.92 -22.20 -10.93
CA ARG A 24 -0.51 -22.60 -9.59
C ARG A 24 -1.64 -22.53 -8.57
N PHE A 25 -2.42 -21.46 -8.58
CA PHE A 25 -3.50 -21.26 -7.61
C PHE A 25 -4.79 -22.00 -7.99
N ALA A 26 -5.04 -22.24 -9.27
CA ALA A 26 -6.18 -23.04 -9.71
C ALA A 26 -6.14 -24.47 -9.17
N GLY A 27 -4.94 -25.06 -9.05
CA GLY A 27 -4.74 -26.39 -8.47
C GLY A 27 -4.85 -26.43 -6.93
N ASN A 28 -4.52 -25.34 -6.24
CA ASN A 28 -4.59 -25.25 -4.79
C ASN A 28 -4.63 -23.78 -4.33
N GLN A 29 -5.80 -23.28 -4.03
CA GLN A 29 -6.00 -21.89 -3.57
C GLN A 29 -5.31 -21.57 -2.23
N ALA A 30 -5.06 -22.59 -1.40
CA ALA A 30 -4.36 -22.38 -0.13
C ALA A 30 -2.92 -21.90 -0.29
N LEU A 31 -2.30 -22.15 -1.46
CA LEU A 31 -0.98 -21.62 -1.81
C LEU A 31 -0.96 -20.08 -1.97
N GLY A 32 -2.13 -19.46 -2.09
CA GLY A 32 -2.28 -18.00 -2.16
C GLY A 32 -2.25 -17.32 -0.79
N LYS A 33 -2.39 -18.07 0.30
CA LYS A 33 -2.30 -17.48 1.66
C LYS A 33 -0.86 -17.05 1.93
N THR A 34 -0.69 -15.78 2.27
CA THR A 34 0.62 -15.20 2.55
C THR A 34 0.53 -14.22 3.72
N THR A 35 1.64 -14.03 4.42
CA THR A 35 1.77 -13.07 5.51
C THR A 35 2.90 -12.10 5.19
N ILE A 36 2.61 -10.82 5.30
CA ILE A 36 3.62 -9.75 5.27
C ILE A 36 3.91 -9.39 6.72
N ARG A 37 5.19 -9.40 7.09
CA ARG A 37 5.62 -9.05 8.44
C ARG A 37 6.54 -7.84 8.38
N ALA A 38 6.22 -6.84 9.20
CA ALA A 38 7.10 -5.74 9.56
C ALA A 38 7.50 -5.87 11.03
N VAL A 39 8.71 -5.47 11.36
CA VAL A 39 9.17 -5.32 12.74
C VAL A 39 9.70 -3.91 12.86
N ALA A 40 9.26 -3.18 13.87
CA ALA A 40 9.70 -1.82 14.13
C ALA A 40 10.19 -1.70 15.57
N LYS A 41 11.18 -0.82 15.78
CA LYS A 41 11.78 -0.55 17.08
C LYS A 41 11.98 0.95 17.23
N LEU A 42 11.50 1.49 18.33
CA LEU A 42 11.82 2.85 18.74
C LEU A 42 13.31 2.92 19.10
N LEU A 43 14.03 3.88 18.54
CA LEU A 43 15.42 4.14 18.83
C LEU A 43 15.54 5.29 19.83
N GLU A 44 15.05 6.47 19.49
CA GLU A 44 15.09 7.65 20.32
C GLU A 44 13.94 8.59 19.92
N ASP A 45 13.28 9.22 20.87
CA ASP A 45 12.17 10.15 20.65
C ASP A 45 11.10 9.63 19.69
N MET A 46 11.06 10.14 18.46
CA MET A 46 10.15 9.71 17.38
C MET A 46 10.86 8.92 16.28
N HIS A 47 12.16 8.69 16.40
CA HIS A 47 12.96 7.94 15.42
C HIS A 47 12.74 6.43 15.59
N ILE A 48 12.27 5.79 14.53
CA ILE A 48 11.91 4.39 14.49
C ILE A 48 12.69 3.69 13.37
N GLU A 49 13.38 2.61 13.70
CA GLU A 49 13.94 1.67 12.72
C GLU A 49 12.92 0.58 12.40
N GLY A 50 12.73 0.26 11.12
CA GLY A 50 11.86 -0.78 10.65
C GLY A 50 12.54 -1.80 9.74
N ARG A 51 12.02 -3.03 9.70
CA ARG A 51 12.43 -4.08 8.75
C ARG A 51 11.22 -4.75 8.12
N VAL A 52 11.24 -4.84 6.78
CA VAL A 52 10.26 -5.62 6.01
C VAL A 52 11.04 -6.55 5.07
N GLY A 53 11.05 -7.84 5.37
CA GLY A 53 11.89 -8.80 4.67
C GLY A 53 13.38 -8.43 4.80
N LYS A 54 14.05 -8.16 3.67
CA LYS A 54 15.47 -7.75 3.62
C LYS A 54 15.68 -6.23 3.66
N PHE A 55 14.60 -5.45 3.62
CA PHE A 55 14.69 -3.99 3.53
C PHE A 55 14.68 -3.36 4.91
N HIS A 56 15.51 -2.33 5.08
CA HIS A 56 15.54 -1.46 6.24
C HIS A 56 14.78 -0.18 5.89
N LEU A 57 14.02 0.31 6.85
CA LEU A 57 13.22 1.52 6.75
C LEU A 57 13.52 2.38 7.97
N GLU A 58 13.51 3.68 7.80
CA GLU A 58 13.57 4.65 8.88
C GLU A 58 12.31 5.51 8.82
N SER A 59 11.71 5.77 9.97
CA SER A 59 10.57 6.64 10.12
C SER A 59 10.81 7.61 11.26
N ASP A 60 10.44 8.87 11.04
CA ASP A 60 10.59 9.91 12.06
C ASP A 60 9.46 10.92 11.90
N GLU A 61 9.33 11.82 12.86
CA GLU A 61 8.44 12.96 12.77
C GLU A 61 9.26 14.25 12.59
N PRO A 62 8.69 15.32 12.00
CA PRO A 62 9.36 16.60 11.90
C PRO A 62 9.58 17.23 13.28
N ALA A 63 10.51 18.15 13.39
CA ALA A 63 10.92 18.81 14.66
C ALA A 63 9.74 19.40 15.44
N VAL A 64 8.75 19.96 14.76
CA VAL A 64 7.53 20.53 15.40
C VAL A 64 6.65 19.46 16.09
N ARG A 65 6.93 18.18 15.85
CA ARG A 65 6.24 17.03 16.46
C ARG A 65 7.18 16.18 17.32
N GLY A 66 8.37 16.69 17.63
CA GLY A 66 9.33 16.04 18.51
C GLY A 66 10.32 15.09 17.84
N GLY A 67 10.38 15.07 16.51
CA GLY A 67 11.36 14.30 15.74
C GLY A 67 12.50 15.13 15.19
N THR A 68 13.27 14.55 14.27
CA THR A 68 14.43 15.18 13.62
C THR A 68 14.37 15.10 12.10
N ASP A 69 13.24 14.63 11.54
CA ASP A 69 12.97 14.57 10.10
C ASP A 69 13.94 13.64 9.31
N LEU A 70 14.34 12.54 9.92
CA LEU A 70 15.28 11.56 9.32
C LEU A 70 14.64 10.66 8.27
N GLY A 71 13.31 10.58 8.23
CA GLY A 71 12.59 9.75 7.28
C GLY A 71 11.12 10.11 7.15
N PRO A 72 10.40 9.48 6.22
CA PRO A 72 8.96 9.66 6.11
C PRO A 72 8.24 9.29 7.42
N THR A 73 7.19 10.04 7.75
CA THR A 73 6.35 9.71 8.91
C THR A 73 5.60 8.39 8.68
N PRO A 74 5.12 7.72 9.74
CA PRO A 74 4.38 6.45 9.60
C PRO A 74 3.17 6.54 8.66
N LEU A 75 2.41 7.64 8.71
CA LEU A 75 1.26 7.84 7.82
C LEU A 75 1.67 8.11 6.36
N GLN A 76 2.83 8.74 6.13
CA GLN A 76 3.36 8.89 4.78
C GLN A 76 3.74 7.53 4.17
N TYR A 77 4.33 6.63 4.94
CA TYR A 77 4.58 5.25 4.49
C TYR A 77 3.28 4.50 4.16
N PHE A 78 2.26 4.67 4.97
CA PHE A 78 0.96 4.04 4.73
C PHE A 78 0.33 4.52 3.41
N VAL A 79 0.30 5.82 3.17
CA VAL A 79 -0.25 6.42 1.95
C VAL A 79 0.59 6.05 0.72
N ALA A 80 1.92 6.08 0.85
CA ALA A 80 2.82 5.63 -0.23
C ALA A 80 2.61 4.15 -0.56
N GLY A 81 2.45 3.29 0.45
CA GLY A 81 2.13 1.88 0.27
C GLY A 81 0.83 1.64 -0.48
N ALA A 82 -0.19 2.46 -0.21
CA ALA A 82 -1.47 2.43 -0.92
C ALA A 82 -1.31 2.79 -2.40
N ALA A 83 -0.53 3.84 -2.71
CA ALA A 83 -0.22 4.24 -4.09
C ALA A 83 0.57 3.14 -4.84
N PHE A 84 1.62 2.61 -4.23
CA PHE A 84 2.43 1.55 -4.82
C PHE A 84 1.62 0.28 -5.08
N CYS A 85 0.72 -0.08 -4.17
CA CYS A 85 -0.13 -1.25 -4.33
C CYS A 85 -1.00 -1.14 -5.59
N LEU A 86 -1.67 -0.01 -5.80
CA LEU A 86 -2.52 0.20 -6.98
C LEU A 86 -1.74 0.20 -8.28
N ILE A 87 -0.62 0.93 -8.36
CA ILE A 87 0.26 0.95 -9.54
C ILE A 87 0.78 -0.46 -9.86
N THR A 88 1.13 -1.24 -8.82
CA THR A 88 1.56 -2.63 -9.00
C THR A 88 0.46 -3.50 -9.64
N GLN A 89 -0.81 -3.31 -9.25
CA GLN A 89 -1.91 -4.06 -9.90
C GLN A 89 -2.14 -3.58 -11.34
N MET A 90 -2.04 -2.28 -11.61
CA MET A 90 -2.07 -1.76 -12.98
C MET A 90 -1.00 -2.42 -13.85
N ALA A 91 0.25 -2.43 -13.39
CA ALA A 91 1.36 -3.06 -14.11
C ALA A 91 1.17 -4.58 -14.29
N ARG A 92 0.63 -5.26 -13.29
CA ARG A 92 0.39 -6.72 -13.30
C ARG A 92 -0.66 -7.12 -14.32
N PHE A 93 -1.74 -6.36 -14.43
CA PHE A 93 -2.89 -6.72 -15.25
C PHE A 93 -2.89 -6.06 -16.63
N ALA A 94 -2.07 -5.04 -16.87
CA ALA A 94 -1.95 -4.39 -18.17
C ALA A 94 -1.81 -5.39 -19.36
N PRO A 95 -1.00 -6.47 -19.24
CA PRO A 95 -0.88 -7.47 -20.30
C PRO A 95 -2.16 -8.23 -20.62
N LEU A 96 -3.10 -8.34 -19.68
CA LEU A 96 -4.37 -9.07 -19.88
C LEU A 96 -5.37 -8.28 -20.72
N TYR A 97 -5.26 -6.98 -20.73
CA TYR A 97 -6.15 -6.06 -21.43
C TYR A 97 -5.49 -5.44 -22.67
N ASP A 98 -4.29 -5.90 -23.02
CA ASP A 98 -3.48 -5.32 -24.11
C ASP A 98 -3.26 -3.81 -23.97
N VAL A 99 -3.06 -3.34 -22.73
CA VAL A 99 -2.85 -1.93 -22.42
C VAL A 99 -1.36 -1.65 -22.22
N PRO A 100 -0.65 -1.09 -23.21
CA PRO A 100 0.70 -0.60 -22.99
C PRO A 100 0.65 0.59 -22.04
N LEU A 101 1.46 0.57 -21.00
CA LEU A 101 1.55 1.66 -20.02
C LEU A 101 2.80 2.48 -20.30
N GLU A 102 2.61 3.66 -20.87
CA GLU A 102 3.66 4.63 -21.15
C GLU A 102 3.96 5.48 -19.93
N GLU A 103 2.90 5.84 -19.19
CA GLU A 103 2.96 6.54 -17.92
C GLU A 103 1.80 6.09 -17.01
N VAL A 104 2.11 5.86 -15.74
CA VAL A 104 1.12 5.65 -14.69
C VAL A 104 1.58 6.37 -13.45
N GLN A 105 0.76 7.27 -12.96
CA GLN A 105 0.98 8.00 -11.71
C GLN A 105 -0.27 7.88 -10.84
N ALA A 106 -0.05 7.68 -9.55
CA ALA A 106 -1.10 7.75 -8.54
C ALA A 106 -0.77 8.86 -7.55
N ASP A 107 -1.65 9.85 -7.43
CA ASP A 107 -1.68 10.81 -6.33
C ASP A 107 -2.72 10.29 -5.32
N VAL A 108 -2.25 9.92 -4.13
CA VAL A 108 -3.10 9.39 -3.05
C VAL A 108 -3.08 10.38 -1.90
N ARG A 109 -4.25 10.80 -1.48
CA ARG A 109 -4.45 11.74 -0.38
C ARG A 109 -5.30 11.07 0.69
N ALA A 110 -4.83 11.15 1.93
CA ALA A 110 -5.56 10.69 3.10
C ALA A 110 -5.80 11.88 4.03
N GLU A 111 -7.06 12.16 4.30
CA GLU A 111 -7.50 13.25 5.16
C GLU A 111 -7.83 12.70 6.54
N PHE A 112 -7.38 13.39 7.59
CA PHE A 112 -7.62 13.01 8.97
C PHE A 112 -7.52 14.25 9.88
N ASN A 113 -8.21 14.21 11.02
CA ASN A 113 -8.11 15.25 12.01
C ASN A 113 -6.95 14.98 12.98
N ALA A 114 -5.87 15.74 12.87
CA ALA A 114 -4.72 15.56 13.74
C ALA A 114 -5.00 15.91 15.23
N ALA A 115 -6.03 16.71 15.51
CA ALA A 115 -6.42 17.07 16.87
C ALA A 115 -6.98 15.87 17.66
N ASP A 116 -7.53 14.88 16.98
CA ASP A 116 -8.17 13.70 17.58
C ASP A 116 -7.23 12.91 18.51
N LYS A 117 -5.92 12.94 18.24
CA LYS A 117 -4.91 12.30 19.09
C LYS A 117 -4.79 12.94 20.50
N PHE A 118 -5.21 14.19 20.63
CA PHE A 118 -4.98 15.00 21.82
C PHE A 118 -6.26 15.24 22.63
N VAL A 119 -7.41 14.78 22.12
CA VAL A 119 -8.69 14.88 22.82
C VAL A 119 -8.86 13.69 23.74
N LYS A 120 -9.10 13.94 25.04
CA LYS A 120 -9.12 12.94 26.09
C LYS A 120 -10.24 11.86 25.90
N ASP A 121 -11.34 12.23 25.28
CA ASP A 121 -12.51 11.35 25.07
C ASP A 121 -12.51 10.68 23.68
N GLY A 122 -11.33 10.59 23.10
CA GLY A 122 -10.90 9.75 21.99
C GLY A 122 -11.89 9.53 20.86
N SER A 123 -11.88 10.40 19.86
CA SER A 123 -12.24 9.97 18.53
C SER A 123 -11.22 8.94 18.05
N ASN A 124 -11.66 8.01 17.23
CA ASN A 124 -10.75 7.07 16.61
C ASN A 124 -9.82 7.87 15.65
N GLY A 125 -8.52 7.61 15.65
CA GLY A 125 -7.54 8.24 14.77
C GLY A 125 -7.63 7.75 13.30
N ALA A 126 -8.81 7.45 12.80
CA ALA A 126 -9.02 6.97 11.45
C ALA A 126 -8.91 8.09 10.41
N PHE A 127 -8.65 7.71 9.17
CA PHE A 127 -8.83 8.63 8.05
C PHE A 127 -10.30 8.94 7.84
N GLU A 128 -10.62 10.19 7.58
CA GLU A 128 -11.96 10.65 7.20
C GLU A 128 -12.24 10.32 5.73
N GLN A 129 -11.21 10.47 4.87
CA GLN A 129 -11.28 10.20 3.45
C GLN A 129 -9.93 9.78 2.89
N VAL A 130 -9.96 8.85 1.92
CA VAL A 130 -8.79 8.53 1.08
C VAL A 130 -9.19 8.64 -0.39
N THR A 131 -8.49 9.51 -1.11
CA THR A 131 -8.74 9.78 -2.53
C THR A 131 -7.54 9.32 -3.36
N TYR A 132 -7.81 8.60 -4.45
CA TYR A 132 -6.83 8.19 -5.46
C TYR A 132 -7.11 8.95 -6.76
N THR A 133 -6.13 9.68 -7.26
CA THR A 133 -6.16 10.26 -8.61
C THR A 133 -5.12 9.54 -9.46
N LEU A 134 -5.59 8.86 -10.52
CA LEU A 134 -4.72 8.17 -11.47
C LEU A 134 -4.53 9.01 -12.73
N THR A 135 -3.28 9.18 -13.14
CA THR A 135 -2.91 9.68 -14.46
C THR A 135 -2.33 8.52 -15.26
N VAL A 136 -2.94 8.21 -16.41
CA VAL A 136 -2.52 7.11 -17.26
C VAL A 136 -2.31 7.62 -18.67
N ARG A 137 -1.15 7.32 -19.27
CA ARG A 137 -0.90 7.49 -20.69
C ARG A 137 -0.70 6.13 -21.35
N SER A 138 -1.49 5.88 -22.39
CA SER A 138 -1.52 4.62 -23.12
C SER A 138 -2.03 4.83 -24.54
N SER A 139 -1.54 4.05 -25.47
CA SER A 139 -2.07 3.97 -26.84
C SER A 139 -3.28 3.06 -27.00
N ALA A 140 -3.70 2.35 -25.91
CA ALA A 140 -4.90 1.53 -25.89
C ALA A 140 -6.19 2.36 -25.91
N SER A 141 -7.30 1.73 -26.27
CA SER A 141 -8.61 2.39 -26.24
C SER A 141 -9.04 2.78 -24.82
N PRO A 142 -9.86 3.82 -24.64
CA PRO A 142 -10.38 4.20 -23.32
C PRO A 142 -11.09 3.04 -22.61
N GLU A 143 -11.79 2.18 -23.37
CA GLU A 143 -12.49 1.02 -22.83
C GLU A 143 -11.53 -0.02 -22.23
N GLN A 144 -10.44 -0.34 -22.93
CA GLN A 144 -9.41 -1.26 -22.42
C GLN A 144 -8.77 -0.72 -21.15
N VAL A 145 -8.44 0.58 -21.15
CA VAL A 145 -7.85 1.26 -19.97
C VAL A 145 -8.82 1.24 -18.79
N ARG A 146 -10.12 1.49 -19.03
CA ARG A 146 -11.17 1.43 -18.00
C ARG A 146 -11.25 0.04 -17.38
N LEU A 147 -11.32 -1.02 -18.19
CA LEU A 147 -11.38 -2.41 -17.71
C LEU A 147 -10.15 -2.79 -16.90
N LEU A 148 -8.96 -2.34 -17.32
CA LEU A 148 -7.73 -2.53 -16.56
C LEU A 148 -7.81 -1.84 -15.19
N ILE A 149 -8.23 -0.57 -15.14
CA ILE A 149 -8.32 0.20 -13.90
C ILE A 149 -9.29 -0.47 -12.93
N GLU A 150 -10.48 -0.84 -13.39
CA GLU A 150 -11.49 -1.50 -12.57
C GLU A 150 -10.98 -2.85 -12.00
N HIS A 151 -10.24 -3.62 -12.80
CA HIS A 151 -9.65 -4.87 -12.32
C HIS A 151 -8.53 -4.60 -11.31
N ALA A 152 -7.62 -3.69 -11.61
CA ALA A 152 -6.51 -3.34 -10.74
C ALA A 152 -7.01 -2.84 -9.38
N GLU A 153 -8.05 -2.03 -9.37
CA GLU A 153 -8.66 -1.48 -8.18
C GLU A 153 -9.33 -2.56 -7.32
N ARG A 154 -10.11 -3.47 -7.93
CA ARG A 154 -10.70 -4.62 -7.21
C ARG A 154 -9.64 -5.57 -6.64
N ALA A 155 -8.49 -5.69 -7.29
CA ALA A 155 -7.38 -6.55 -6.85
C ALA A 155 -6.39 -5.84 -5.91
N CYS A 156 -6.56 -4.54 -5.65
CA CYS A 156 -5.68 -3.77 -4.79
C CYS A 156 -5.98 -4.04 -3.32
N HIS A 157 -5.15 -4.85 -2.65
CA HIS A 157 -5.34 -5.19 -1.24
C HIS A 157 -5.41 -3.94 -0.34
N ALA A 158 -4.56 -2.93 -0.59
CA ALA A 158 -4.59 -1.70 0.20
C ALA A 158 -5.93 -0.97 0.05
N ALA A 159 -6.41 -0.75 -1.19
CA ALA A 159 -7.68 -0.06 -1.42
C ALA A 159 -8.87 -0.86 -0.85
N GLN A 160 -8.88 -2.19 -1.02
CA GLN A 160 -9.96 -3.03 -0.49
C GLN A 160 -9.94 -3.09 1.05
N SER A 161 -8.76 -3.12 1.69
CA SER A 161 -8.65 -3.09 3.15
C SER A 161 -9.07 -1.74 3.76
N LEU A 162 -8.96 -0.65 3.01
CA LEU A 162 -9.48 0.66 3.43
C LEU A 162 -11.01 0.76 3.34
N ARG A 163 -11.64 -0.04 2.46
CA ARG A 163 -13.09 -0.06 2.27
C ARG A 163 -13.84 -0.99 3.20
N GLN A 164 -13.15 -1.97 3.74
CA GLN A 164 -13.77 -3.01 4.56
C GLN A 164 -13.05 -3.10 5.91
N PRO A 165 -13.78 -3.26 7.02
CA PRO A 165 -13.16 -3.48 8.32
C PRO A 165 -12.31 -4.76 8.29
N VAL A 166 -11.04 -4.63 8.69
CA VAL A 166 -10.12 -5.75 8.86
C VAL A 166 -9.96 -5.98 10.36
N PRO A 167 -10.14 -7.20 10.87
CA PRO A 167 -9.91 -7.49 12.29
C PRO A 167 -8.47 -7.13 12.69
N VAL A 168 -8.33 -6.34 13.74
CA VAL A 168 -7.04 -5.96 14.32
C VAL A 168 -7.00 -6.46 15.75
N SER A 169 -5.95 -7.19 16.11
CA SER A 169 -5.70 -7.65 17.47
C SER A 169 -4.39 -7.11 17.99
N LEU A 170 -4.32 -6.83 19.29
CA LEU A 170 -3.12 -6.33 19.95
C LEU A 170 -2.76 -7.27 21.10
N GLU A 171 -1.55 -7.84 21.08
CA GLU A 171 -0.95 -8.58 22.15
C GLU A 171 0.23 -7.78 22.71
N VAL A 172 0.30 -7.62 24.02
CA VAL A 172 1.33 -6.84 24.68
C VAL A 172 2.16 -7.70 25.63
N GLN A 173 3.49 -7.56 25.55
CA GLN A 173 4.43 -8.16 26.50
C GLN A 173 5.13 -7.05 27.27
N LEU A 174 5.00 -7.07 28.59
CA LEU A 174 5.70 -6.20 29.51
C LEU A 174 6.81 -6.99 30.23
N ASN A 175 8.07 -6.61 30.00
CA ASN A 175 9.24 -7.28 30.58
C ASN A 175 9.26 -8.81 30.35
N GLY A 176 8.81 -9.25 29.15
CA GLY A 176 8.76 -10.65 28.76
C GLY A 176 7.55 -11.45 29.26
N GLN A 177 6.60 -10.81 29.92
CA GLN A 177 5.36 -11.42 30.39
C GLN A 177 4.15 -10.85 29.65
N LEU A 178 3.17 -11.69 29.32
CA LEU A 178 1.92 -11.24 28.70
C LEU A 178 1.21 -10.25 29.61
N LEU A 179 0.89 -9.07 29.10
CA LEU A 179 0.08 -8.05 29.77
C LEU A 179 -1.33 -8.08 29.18
N PRO A 180 -2.32 -8.55 29.93
CA PRO A 180 -3.72 -8.47 29.48
C PRO A 180 -4.15 -7.00 29.39
N LEU A 181 -4.77 -6.62 28.26
CA LEU A 181 -5.38 -5.31 28.10
C LEU A 181 -6.84 -5.39 28.56
N THR A 182 -7.24 -4.44 29.42
CA THR A 182 -8.63 -4.27 29.84
C THR A 182 -9.34 -3.42 28.80
N GLY A 183 -10.25 -4.00 28.03
CA GLY A 183 -11.12 -3.24 27.11
C GLY A 183 -11.20 -3.84 25.69
N GLU A 184 -11.73 -5.04 25.57
CA GLU A 184 -12.50 -5.50 24.41
C GLU A 184 -13.91 -5.84 24.87
#